data_cb10adac1b07e806ab723537ae7f7f42
#
_entry.id   cb10adac1b07e806ab723537ae7f7f42
#
_cell.length_a   1.000
_cell.length_b   1.000
_cell.length_c   1.000
_cell.angle_alpha   90.00
_cell.angle_beta   90.00
_cell.angle_gamma   90.00
#
_symmetry.space_group_name_H-M   'P 1'
#
loop_
_entity.id
_entity.type
_entity.pdbx_description
1 polymer ?
#
loop_
_entity_poly.entity_id
_entity_poly.type
_entity_poly.pdbx_seq_one_letter_code
_entity_poly.pdbx_strand_id
1 'polypeptide(L)'
;LLYLFAVRYREYLYGLISIWFCTGEQYHIYRLYHLLKKVSIKNKICYNERCRKRKNTVEQKKNENSAGYYIEREDLQIMKCVGIIGAMEQEVARLKEVMEDVSITTRANMDFYEGVLEGKKVVVVQSGIGKVNAGMCTQILADLFQVEAVINTGIAGSLNNDINIGDIVLSTDVLHHDMDATGFGYPKGQIPQMKEFSFQADEGLRKIARDVCEEVNPEIQVFEGRIASGDQFVCDQGVKDNIVKEFSAYAVEMEGAAIGQAAALNGIPFLIIRAISDKADNSANMDYPAFEKKAI
;
A
#
# COMPACT_ATOMS: atom_id res chain seq x y z
N LEU A 1 -17.90 -0.81 13.29
CA LEU A 1 -16.58 -0.14 13.26
C LEU A 1 -15.76 -0.61 12.07
N LEU A 2 -15.55 -1.91 11.90
CA LEU A 2 -14.87 -2.51 10.74
C LEU A 2 -15.53 -2.16 9.40
N TYR A 3 -16.86 -2.11 9.35
CA TYR A 3 -17.61 -1.76 8.14
C TYR A 3 -17.44 -0.28 7.73
N LEU A 4 -17.33 0.65 8.69
CA LEU A 4 -17.06 2.07 8.43
C LEU A 4 -15.61 2.33 8.03
N PHE A 5 -14.69 1.53 8.56
CA PHE A 5 -13.28 1.55 8.16
C PHE A 5 -13.14 1.06 6.71
N ALA A 6 -13.79 -0.05 6.37
CA ALA A 6 -13.79 -0.61 5.02
C ALA A 6 -14.32 0.37 3.96
N VAL A 7 -15.46 1.03 4.21
CA VAL A 7 -16.05 1.99 3.27
C VAL A 7 -15.14 3.19 3.03
N ARG A 8 -14.31 3.56 4.00
CA ARG A 8 -13.47 4.74 3.96
C ARG A 8 -12.16 4.55 3.18
N TYR A 9 -11.54 3.38 3.34
CA TYR A 9 -10.31 3.01 2.60
C TYR A 9 -10.62 2.53 1.18
N ARG A 10 -11.81 1.99 0.95
CA ARG A 10 -12.24 1.47 -0.34
C ARG A 10 -12.16 2.53 -1.44
N GLU A 11 -12.59 3.76 -1.18
CA GLU A 11 -12.53 4.85 -2.17
C GLU A 11 -11.09 5.24 -2.54
N TYR A 12 -10.15 5.21 -1.60
CA TYR A 12 -8.74 5.47 -1.88
C TYR A 12 -8.10 4.41 -2.77
N LEU A 13 -8.33 3.15 -2.44
CA LEU A 13 -7.73 2.03 -3.17
C LEU A 13 -8.40 1.82 -4.53
N TYR A 14 -9.67 2.17 -4.70
CA TYR A 14 -10.30 2.17 -6.02
C TYR A 14 -9.59 3.11 -6.99
N GLY A 15 -9.31 4.34 -6.58
CA GLY A 15 -8.56 5.29 -7.39
C GLY A 15 -7.16 4.77 -7.73
N LEU A 16 -6.43 4.28 -6.73
CA LEU A 16 -5.06 3.77 -6.89
C LEU A 16 -4.97 2.55 -7.79
N ILE A 17 -5.78 1.54 -7.52
CA ILE A 17 -5.72 0.26 -8.24
C ILE A 17 -6.28 0.41 -9.65
N SER A 18 -7.37 1.15 -9.83
CA SER A 18 -7.94 1.38 -11.17
C SER A 18 -7.01 2.20 -12.07
N ILE A 19 -6.25 3.14 -11.53
CA ILE A 19 -5.27 3.92 -12.30
C ILE A 19 -4.07 3.05 -12.68
N TRP A 20 -3.61 2.20 -11.79
CA TRP A 20 -2.42 1.37 -12.01
C TRP A 20 -2.65 0.22 -13.01
N PHE A 21 -3.88 -0.33 -13.08
CA PHE A 21 -4.22 -1.43 -13.99
C PHE A 21 -4.79 -1.02 -15.35
N CYS A 22 -5.16 0.24 -15.55
CA CYS A 22 -5.74 0.70 -16.82
C CYS A 22 -4.71 0.91 -17.95
N THR A 23 -3.68 0.09 -18.03
CA THR A 23 -2.67 0.12 -19.10
C THR A 23 -3.09 -0.78 -20.25
N GLY A 24 -4.05 -0.37 -21.05
CA GLY A 24 -4.32 -1.17 -22.24
C GLY A 24 -5.35 -0.62 -23.23
N GLU A 25 -6.43 -0.01 -22.76
CA GLU A 25 -7.43 0.57 -23.67
C GLU A 25 -8.12 1.80 -23.07
N GLN A 26 -8.06 2.92 -23.78
CA GLN A 26 -8.68 4.20 -23.38
C GLN A 26 -10.21 4.11 -23.13
N TYR A 27 -10.87 3.05 -23.57
CA TYR A 27 -12.33 2.87 -23.44
C TYR A 27 -12.81 2.46 -22.03
N HIS A 28 -11.97 1.84 -21.21
CA HIS A 28 -12.35 1.41 -19.86
C HIS A 28 -12.31 2.53 -18.83
N ILE A 29 -11.46 3.53 -19.01
CA ILE A 29 -11.35 4.70 -18.11
C ILE A 29 -12.67 5.50 -18.04
N TYR A 30 -13.34 5.71 -19.17
CA TYR A 30 -14.59 6.47 -19.24
C TYR A 30 -15.77 5.76 -18.54
N ARG A 31 -15.84 4.44 -18.63
CA ARG A 31 -16.87 3.63 -17.96
C ARG A 31 -16.66 3.59 -16.43
N LEU A 32 -15.42 3.46 -15.99
CA LEU A 32 -15.05 3.42 -14.58
C LEU A 32 -15.30 4.77 -13.89
N TYR A 33 -14.94 5.88 -14.55
CA TYR A 33 -15.22 7.24 -14.07
C TYR A 33 -16.71 7.47 -13.83
N HIS A 34 -17.60 7.02 -14.72
CA HIS A 34 -19.05 7.13 -14.56
C HIS A 34 -19.62 6.20 -13.48
N LEU A 35 -19.01 5.03 -13.25
CA LEU A 35 -19.41 4.10 -12.19
C LEU A 35 -19.02 4.64 -10.81
N LEU A 36 -17.82 5.15 -10.67
CA LEU A 36 -17.32 5.77 -9.43
C LEU A 36 -18.12 7.00 -9.04
N LYS A 37 -18.52 7.82 -9.99
CA LYS A 37 -19.41 8.98 -9.77
C LYS A 37 -20.78 8.56 -9.27
N LYS A 38 -21.36 7.45 -9.77
CA LYS A 38 -22.66 6.90 -9.31
C LYS A 38 -22.56 6.29 -7.90
N VAL A 39 -21.47 5.63 -7.57
CA VAL A 39 -21.23 5.04 -6.24
C VAL A 39 -21.00 6.13 -5.19
N SER A 40 -20.22 7.16 -5.51
CA SER A 40 -19.99 8.32 -4.62
C SER A 40 -21.27 9.08 -4.30
N ILE A 41 -22.18 9.28 -5.27
CA ILE A 41 -23.46 9.96 -5.05
C ILE A 41 -24.40 9.13 -4.18
N LYS A 42 -24.51 7.79 -4.41
CA LYS A 42 -25.31 6.89 -3.57
C LYS A 42 -24.84 6.83 -2.12
N ASN A 43 -23.52 6.80 -1.90
CA ASN A 43 -22.94 6.77 -0.57
C ASN A 43 -23.12 8.11 0.19
N LYS A 44 -23.06 9.25 -0.50
CA LYS A 44 -23.35 10.57 0.08
C LYS A 44 -24.80 10.71 0.58
N ILE A 45 -25.75 10.14 -0.13
CA ILE A 45 -27.17 10.15 0.25
C ILE A 45 -27.42 9.25 1.47
N CYS A 46 -26.90 8.02 1.49
CA CYS A 46 -26.98 7.11 2.63
C CYS A 46 -26.27 7.64 3.89
N TYR A 47 -25.15 8.35 3.73
CA TYR A 47 -24.41 8.95 4.84
C TYR A 47 -25.22 10.07 5.52
N ASN A 48 -25.79 10.97 4.75
CA ASN A 48 -26.59 12.09 5.28
C ASN A 48 -27.86 11.65 6.00
N GLU A 49 -28.54 10.60 5.54
CA GLU A 49 -29.71 10.06 6.22
C GLU A 49 -29.39 9.33 7.54
N ARG A 50 -28.26 8.61 7.60
CA ARG A 50 -27.81 7.93 8.82
C ARG A 50 -27.28 8.91 9.88
N CYS A 51 -26.59 9.97 9.48
CA CYS A 51 -26.15 11.02 10.43
C CYS A 51 -27.34 11.77 11.04
N ARG A 52 -28.39 12.02 10.27
CA ARG A 52 -29.64 12.62 10.81
C ARG A 52 -30.36 11.74 11.84
N LYS A 53 -30.41 10.41 11.61
CA LYS A 53 -31.04 9.46 12.55
C LYS A 53 -30.22 9.29 13.85
N ARG A 54 -28.88 9.41 13.81
CA ARG A 54 -28.03 9.28 15.00
C ARG A 54 -28.01 10.52 15.90
N LYS A 55 -28.12 11.73 15.37
CA LYS A 55 -28.24 12.93 16.20
C LYS A 55 -29.45 12.86 17.15
N ASN A 56 -30.54 12.31 16.71
CA ASN A 56 -31.75 12.15 17.51
C ASN A 56 -31.68 11.04 18.59
N THR A 57 -30.68 10.11 18.50
CA THR A 57 -30.53 9.03 19.49
C THR A 57 -29.48 9.34 20.56
N VAL A 58 -28.55 10.25 20.30
CA VAL A 58 -27.49 10.64 21.25
C VAL A 58 -27.98 11.66 22.28
N GLU A 59 -28.93 12.50 21.93
CA GLU A 59 -29.52 13.44 22.91
C GLU A 59 -30.36 12.76 24.00
N GLN A 60 -30.81 11.52 23.80
CA GLN A 60 -31.62 10.76 24.80
C GLN A 60 -30.78 9.94 25.81
N LYS A 61 -29.44 9.82 25.68
CA LYS A 61 -28.60 8.96 26.54
C LYS A 61 -27.60 9.71 27.44
N LYS A 62 -27.80 10.99 27.68
CA LYS A 62 -26.91 11.80 28.56
C LYS A 62 -27.17 11.71 30.05
N ASN A 63 -28.02 10.80 30.53
CA ASN A 63 -28.19 10.57 31.97
C ASN A 63 -28.08 9.08 32.26
N GLU A 64 -26.89 8.64 32.64
CA GLU A 64 -26.66 7.61 33.67
C GLU A 64 -25.18 7.29 33.80
N ASN A 65 -24.70 7.39 35.04
CA ASN A 65 -23.32 7.19 35.50
C ASN A 65 -22.89 5.73 35.46
N SER A 66 -21.66 5.45 35.05
CA SER A 66 -20.67 4.78 35.91
C SER A 66 -19.39 4.37 35.14
N ALA A 67 -18.30 4.42 35.84
CA ALA A 67 -16.92 4.25 35.45
C ALA A 67 -16.59 3.04 34.58
N GLY A 68 -15.94 3.31 33.46
CA GLY A 68 -15.23 2.38 32.60
C GLY A 68 -14.62 3.21 31.47
N TYR A 69 -13.29 3.32 31.46
CA TYR A 69 -12.55 3.96 30.37
C TYR A 69 -12.74 3.17 29.07
N TYR A 70 -13.89 3.27 28.46
CA TYR A 70 -14.07 3.01 27.05
C TYR A 70 -13.95 4.36 26.35
N ILE A 71 -12.84 4.56 25.67
CA ILE A 71 -12.70 5.62 24.68
C ILE A 71 -13.76 5.34 23.63
N GLU A 72 -14.92 5.99 23.75
CA GLU A 72 -15.87 6.11 22.63
C GLU A 72 -15.15 6.96 21.59
N ARG A 73 -14.57 6.27 20.59
CA ARG A 73 -14.01 6.93 19.40
C ARG A 73 -15.14 7.50 18.57
N GLU A 74 -15.73 8.59 19.00
CA GLU A 74 -16.61 9.42 18.17
C GLU A 74 -15.86 10.26 17.14
N ASP A 75 -14.52 10.26 17.17
CA ASP A 75 -13.69 10.86 16.12
C ASP A 75 -13.13 9.80 15.17
N LEU A 76 -14.01 9.22 14.34
CA LEU A 76 -13.60 8.72 13.05
C LEU A 76 -13.27 9.94 12.18
N GLN A 77 -12.15 10.58 12.49
CA GLN A 77 -11.55 11.62 11.67
C GLN A 77 -11.51 11.13 10.22
N ILE A 78 -12.01 11.94 9.31
CA ILE A 78 -11.81 11.72 7.88
C ILE A 78 -10.30 11.69 7.71
N MET A 79 -9.76 10.57 7.21
CA MET A 79 -8.33 10.46 6.94
C MET A 79 -7.91 11.71 6.16
N LYS A 80 -7.00 12.47 6.75
CA LYS A 80 -6.67 13.80 6.22
C LYS A 80 -5.73 13.68 5.04
N CYS A 81 -4.82 12.73 5.06
CA CYS A 81 -3.82 12.59 4.02
C CYS A 81 -3.26 11.16 3.95
N VAL A 82 -3.04 10.63 2.74
CA VAL A 82 -2.39 9.34 2.49
C VAL A 82 -1.11 9.55 1.70
N GLY A 83 0.00 8.97 2.17
CA GLY A 83 1.25 8.89 1.43
C GLY A 83 1.25 7.72 0.46
N ILE A 84 1.63 7.96 -0.78
CA ILE A 84 1.73 6.95 -1.83
C ILE A 84 3.15 6.98 -2.37
N ILE A 85 3.85 5.85 -2.25
CA ILE A 85 5.25 5.72 -2.64
C ILE A 85 5.37 4.74 -3.80
N GLY A 86 6.06 5.14 -4.87
CA GLY A 86 6.67 4.22 -5.83
C GLY A 86 8.18 4.43 -5.84
N ALA A 87 8.95 3.40 -6.14
CA ALA A 87 10.40 3.51 -6.25
C ALA A 87 10.83 4.17 -7.55
N MET A 88 10.08 3.90 -8.63
CA MET A 88 10.36 4.38 -9.98
C MET A 88 9.26 5.31 -10.48
N GLU A 89 9.60 6.19 -11.44
CA GLU A 89 8.64 7.13 -12.01
C GLU A 89 7.44 6.41 -12.64
N GLN A 90 7.68 5.29 -13.32
CA GLN A 90 6.63 4.50 -13.97
C GLN A 90 5.55 4.02 -12.99
N GLU A 91 5.91 3.80 -11.73
CA GLU A 91 5.00 3.33 -10.69
C GLU A 91 4.06 4.42 -10.16
N VAL A 92 4.39 5.69 -10.38
CA VAL A 92 3.65 6.85 -9.85
C VAL A 92 3.23 7.88 -10.90
N ALA A 93 3.77 7.82 -12.12
CA ALA A 93 3.53 8.80 -13.17
C ALA A 93 2.02 9.01 -13.41
N ARG A 94 1.28 7.91 -13.59
CA ARG A 94 -0.16 7.99 -13.84
C ARG A 94 -0.96 8.58 -12.70
N LEU A 95 -0.55 8.34 -11.45
CA LEU A 95 -1.17 8.96 -10.28
C LEU A 95 -0.96 10.47 -10.31
N LYS A 96 0.29 10.92 -10.57
CA LYS A 96 0.64 12.34 -10.67
C LYS A 96 -0.13 13.07 -11.77
N GLU A 97 -0.35 12.43 -12.92
CA GLU A 97 -1.08 13.01 -14.06
C GLU A 97 -2.56 13.30 -13.76
N VAL A 98 -3.21 12.48 -12.93
CA VAL A 98 -4.66 12.58 -12.65
C VAL A 98 -4.96 13.28 -11.34
N MET A 99 -3.94 13.72 -10.59
CA MET A 99 -4.11 14.53 -9.39
C MET A 99 -4.61 15.93 -9.72
N GLU A 100 -5.45 16.47 -8.84
CA GLU A 100 -5.96 17.85 -8.89
C GLU A 100 -5.29 18.69 -7.77
N ASP A 101 -5.25 20.02 -7.94
CA ASP A 101 -4.75 21.00 -6.96
C ASP A 101 -3.33 20.68 -6.46
N VAL A 102 -2.42 20.31 -7.37
CA VAL A 102 -1.07 19.82 -7.06
C VAL A 102 -0.14 20.95 -6.61
N SER A 103 0.53 20.75 -5.48
CA SER A 103 1.71 21.49 -5.07
C SER A 103 2.90 20.56 -4.90
N ILE A 104 4.11 21.02 -5.24
CA ILE A 104 5.32 20.18 -5.20
C ILE A 104 6.28 20.73 -4.15
N THR A 105 6.74 19.84 -3.27
CA THR A 105 7.78 20.14 -2.28
C THR A 105 8.94 19.20 -2.46
N THR A 106 10.15 19.73 -2.77
CA THR A 106 11.34 18.90 -2.90
C THR A 106 12.07 18.73 -1.57
N ARG A 107 12.36 17.49 -1.15
CA ARG A 107 13.17 17.14 0.02
C ARG A 107 14.01 15.90 -0.28
N ALA A 108 15.25 15.88 0.17
CA ALA A 108 16.18 14.77 -0.05
C ALA A 108 16.27 14.32 -1.53
N ASN A 109 16.19 15.28 -2.45
CA ASN A 109 16.15 15.03 -3.90
C ASN A 109 14.93 14.21 -4.38
N MET A 110 13.84 14.23 -3.62
CA MET A 110 12.56 13.63 -3.97
C MET A 110 11.50 14.73 -4.09
N ASP A 111 10.66 14.67 -5.13
CA ASP A 111 9.55 15.59 -5.33
C ASP A 111 8.26 14.97 -4.77
N PHE A 112 7.72 15.61 -3.74
CA PHE A 112 6.48 15.24 -3.09
C PHE A 112 5.33 16.03 -3.70
N TYR A 113 4.45 15.35 -4.42
CA TYR A 113 3.26 15.89 -5.06
C TYR A 113 2.10 15.82 -4.08
N GLU A 114 1.79 16.93 -3.42
CA GLU A 114 0.63 17.05 -2.54
C GLU A 114 -0.56 17.57 -3.33
N GLY A 115 -1.70 16.89 -3.29
CA GLY A 115 -2.87 17.27 -4.06
C GLY A 115 -4.08 16.40 -3.72
N VAL A 116 -5.03 16.36 -4.64
CA VAL A 116 -6.29 15.64 -4.49
C VAL A 116 -6.38 14.55 -5.55
N LEU A 117 -6.68 13.31 -5.13
CA LEU A 117 -6.94 12.18 -5.99
C LEU A 117 -8.33 11.60 -5.64
N GLU A 118 -9.27 11.61 -6.60
CA GLU A 118 -10.65 11.17 -6.39
C GLU A 118 -11.31 11.82 -5.14
N GLY A 119 -11.08 13.11 -4.96
CA GLY A 119 -11.64 13.89 -3.84
C GLY A 119 -10.97 13.63 -2.49
N LYS A 120 -9.80 12.97 -2.46
CA LYS A 120 -9.03 12.67 -1.26
C LYS A 120 -7.65 13.33 -1.31
N LYS A 121 -7.22 13.88 -0.17
CA LYS A 121 -5.89 14.46 -0.06
C LYS A 121 -4.83 13.36 -0.04
N VAL A 122 -3.85 13.45 -0.92
CA VAL A 122 -2.75 12.50 -1.03
C VAL A 122 -1.42 13.23 -1.19
N VAL A 123 -0.33 12.52 -0.88
CA VAL A 123 1.02 12.89 -1.26
C VAL A 123 1.60 11.73 -2.06
N VAL A 124 1.87 11.97 -3.35
CA VAL A 124 2.48 10.98 -4.24
C VAL A 124 3.95 11.32 -4.41
N VAL A 125 4.83 10.33 -4.30
CA VAL A 125 6.27 10.53 -4.37
C VAL A 125 6.97 9.35 -5.03
N GLN A 126 7.97 9.67 -5.86
CA GLN A 126 8.98 8.71 -6.29
C GLN A 126 10.13 8.72 -5.28
N SER A 127 10.33 7.60 -4.58
CA SER A 127 11.38 7.52 -3.56
C SER A 127 12.79 7.32 -4.14
N GLY A 128 12.91 6.72 -5.31
CA GLY A 128 14.11 6.04 -5.78
C GLY A 128 14.22 4.62 -5.20
N ILE A 129 15.07 3.80 -5.84
CA ILE A 129 15.25 2.39 -5.52
C ILE A 129 16.06 2.22 -4.23
N GLY A 130 15.71 1.18 -3.46
CA GLY A 130 16.47 0.69 -2.31
C GLY A 130 16.01 1.20 -0.96
N LYS A 131 16.42 0.48 0.08
CA LYS A 131 15.91 0.62 1.45
C LYS A 131 16.17 2.00 2.08
N VAL A 132 17.30 2.62 1.79
CA VAL A 132 17.64 3.95 2.34
C VAL A 132 16.70 5.01 1.79
N ASN A 133 16.50 5.03 0.46
CA ASN A 133 15.59 5.96 -0.20
C ASN A 133 14.15 5.78 0.33
N ALA A 134 13.69 4.54 0.41
CA ALA A 134 12.35 4.19 0.87
C ALA A 134 12.10 4.59 2.33
N GLY A 135 13.07 4.33 3.23
CA GLY A 135 12.98 4.70 4.64
C GLY A 135 12.98 6.22 4.84
N MET A 136 13.89 6.96 4.15
CA MET A 136 13.92 8.43 4.20
C MET A 136 12.61 9.02 3.66
N CYS A 137 12.10 8.51 2.54
CA CYS A 137 10.84 8.94 1.95
C CYS A 137 9.69 8.81 2.95
N THR A 138 9.56 7.64 3.59
CA THR A 138 8.52 7.37 4.57
C THR A 138 8.62 8.30 5.79
N GLN A 139 9.83 8.57 6.28
CA GLN A 139 10.02 9.48 7.41
C GLN A 139 9.64 10.92 7.03
N ILE A 140 9.97 11.38 5.82
CA ILE A 140 9.56 12.71 5.34
C ILE A 140 8.03 12.81 5.23
N LEU A 141 7.35 11.76 4.73
CA LEU A 141 5.88 11.70 4.70
C LEU A 141 5.27 11.82 6.10
N ALA A 142 5.87 11.15 7.09
CA ALA A 142 5.43 11.21 8.48
C ALA A 142 5.62 12.62 9.08
N ASP A 143 6.82 13.19 8.97
CA ASP A 143 7.19 14.42 9.66
C ASP A 143 6.63 15.68 8.99
N LEU A 144 6.75 15.76 7.66
CA LEU A 144 6.41 16.97 6.93
C LEU A 144 4.94 17.02 6.51
N PHE A 145 4.41 15.88 6.06
CA PHE A 145 3.04 15.79 5.51
C PHE A 145 2.05 15.19 6.49
N GLN A 146 2.52 14.62 7.61
CA GLN A 146 1.68 14.03 8.66
C GLN A 146 0.65 13.06 8.09
N VAL A 147 1.10 12.19 7.20
CA VAL A 147 0.22 11.20 6.54
C VAL A 147 -0.33 10.20 7.58
N GLU A 148 -1.58 9.81 7.41
CA GLU A 148 -2.29 8.90 8.32
C GLU A 148 -2.23 7.44 7.87
N ALA A 149 -1.76 7.19 6.64
CA ALA A 149 -1.41 5.88 6.13
C ALA A 149 -0.35 6.00 5.04
N VAL A 150 0.39 4.91 4.80
CA VAL A 150 1.35 4.80 3.70
C VAL A 150 0.98 3.61 2.84
N ILE A 151 0.87 3.83 1.54
CA ILE A 151 0.70 2.79 0.53
C ILE A 151 1.92 2.82 -0.38
N ASN A 152 2.56 1.67 -0.54
CA ASN A 152 3.60 1.52 -1.54
C ASN A 152 3.08 0.67 -2.68
N THR A 153 3.20 1.18 -3.89
CA THR A 153 2.85 0.48 -5.12
C THR A 153 4.11 0.23 -5.95
N GLY A 154 4.16 -0.90 -6.62
CA GLY A 154 5.31 -1.25 -7.43
C GLY A 154 5.28 -2.68 -7.94
N ILE A 155 6.39 -3.09 -8.50
CA ILE A 155 6.59 -4.43 -9.03
C ILE A 155 7.48 -5.28 -8.13
N ALA A 156 7.45 -6.60 -8.31
CA ALA A 156 8.26 -7.55 -7.55
C ALA A 156 8.48 -8.84 -8.31
N GLY A 157 9.55 -9.56 -7.97
CA GLY A 157 9.77 -10.93 -8.38
C GLY A 157 8.97 -11.92 -7.53
N SER A 158 8.36 -12.92 -8.17
CA SER A 158 7.62 -13.98 -7.46
C SER A 158 8.54 -14.99 -6.81
N LEU A 159 8.31 -15.26 -5.53
CA LEU A 159 8.94 -16.34 -4.77
C LEU A 159 8.06 -17.58 -4.66
N ASN A 160 6.81 -17.52 -5.10
CA ASN A 160 5.86 -18.62 -5.10
C ASN A 160 5.51 -19.01 -6.55
N ASN A 161 5.64 -20.30 -6.87
CA ASN A 161 5.42 -20.79 -8.24
C ASN A 161 3.96 -20.69 -8.71
N ASP A 162 3.00 -20.65 -7.77
CA ASP A 162 1.57 -20.50 -8.07
C ASP A 162 1.19 -19.06 -8.49
N ILE A 163 2.06 -18.10 -8.25
CA ILE A 163 1.83 -16.68 -8.57
C ILE A 163 2.43 -16.37 -9.94
N ASN A 164 1.63 -15.93 -10.88
CA ASN A 164 2.05 -15.66 -12.26
C ASN A 164 2.46 -14.20 -12.47
N ILE A 165 3.18 -13.95 -13.56
CA ILE A 165 3.48 -12.58 -14.02
C ILE A 165 2.15 -11.87 -14.32
N GLY A 166 1.96 -10.70 -13.71
CA GLY A 166 0.73 -9.91 -13.77
C GLY A 166 -0.20 -10.11 -12.57
N ASP A 167 -0.03 -11.16 -11.76
CA ASP A 167 -0.78 -11.32 -10.51
C ASP A 167 -0.33 -10.30 -9.45
N ILE A 168 -1.18 -10.09 -8.45
CA ILE A 168 -0.96 -9.13 -7.36
C ILE A 168 -0.61 -9.85 -6.07
N VAL A 169 0.36 -9.32 -5.35
CA VAL A 169 0.65 -9.68 -3.96
C VAL A 169 0.40 -8.48 -3.05
N LEU A 170 -0.48 -8.67 -2.07
CA LEU A 170 -0.74 -7.75 -0.97
C LEU A 170 0.02 -8.21 0.28
N SER A 171 0.80 -7.34 0.90
CA SER A 171 1.60 -7.72 2.07
C SER A 171 0.72 -8.09 3.27
N THR A 172 0.99 -9.25 3.88
CA THR A 172 0.55 -9.54 5.25
C THR A 172 1.50 -8.92 6.24
N ASP A 173 2.78 -9.04 5.95
CA ASP A 173 3.89 -8.45 6.66
C ASP A 173 5.09 -8.27 5.71
N VAL A 174 6.07 -7.49 6.16
CA VAL A 174 7.31 -7.28 5.41
C VAL A 174 8.53 -7.48 6.30
N LEU A 175 9.64 -7.96 5.71
CA LEU A 175 10.91 -8.15 6.41
C LEU A 175 12.12 -7.92 5.50
N HIS A 176 13.29 -7.70 6.11
CA HIS A 176 14.56 -7.57 5.40
C HIS A 176 15.22 -8.93 5.24
N HIS A 177 15.22 -9.50 4.03
CA HIS A 177 15.86 -10.80 3.79
C HIS A 177 17.39 -10.76 3.80
N ASP A 178 17.96 -9.58 3.58
CA ASP A 178 19.40 -9.33 3.54
C ASP A 178 19.99 -8.87 4.89
N MET A 179 19.16 -8.72 5.94
CA MET A 179 19.63 -8.47 7.29
C MET A 179 20.27 -9.74 7.86
N ASP A 180 21.56 -9.71 8.11
CA ASP A 180 22.30 -10.83 8.67
C ASP A 180 23.11 -10.42 9.90
N ALA A 181 22.63 -10.78 11.06
CA ALA A 181 23.29 -10.63 12.35
C ALA A 181 23.48 -12.00 13.03
N THR A 182 23.50 -13.09 12.26
CA THR A 182 23.66 -14.44 12.77
C THR A 182 24.95 -14.66 13.56
N GLY A 183 26.02 -13.94 13.20
CA GLY A 183 27.26 -13.91 13.96
C GLY A 183 27.12 -13.40 15.42
N PHE A 184 26.05 -12.70 15.73
CA PHE A 184 25.69 -12.27 17.10
C PHE A 184 24.58 -13.14 17.71
N GLY A 185 24.18 -14.23 17.06
CA GLY A 185 23.15 -15.15 17.55
C GLY A 185 21.72 -14.75 17.22
N TYR A 186 21.51 -13.72 16.39
CA TYR A 186 20.17 -13.37 15.92
C TYR A 186 19.73 -14.29 14.76
N PRO A 187 18.44 -14.58 14.61
CA PRO A 187 17.92 -15.19 13.39
C PRO A 187 18.23 -14.32 12.17
N LYS A 188 18.45 -14.93 11.01
CA LYS A 188 18.57 -14.19 9.74
C LYS A 188 17.29 -13.39 9.49
N GLY A 189 17.40 -12.16 9.02
CA GLY A 189 16.28 -11.22 8.85
C GLY A 189 15.94 -10.41 10.12
N GLN A 190 16.38 -10.83 11.29
CA GLN A 190 16.14 -10.11 12.54
C GLN A 190 17.04 -8.88 12.66
N ILE A 191 16.44 -7.71 12.83
CA ILE A 191 17.16 -6.50 13.17
C ILE A 191 17.58 -6.60 14.64
N PRO A 192 18.89 -6.51 14.97
CA PRO A 192 19.37 -6.58 16.35
C PRO A 192 18.67 -5.58 17.27
N GLN A 193 18.35 -6.02 18.47
CA GLN A 193 17.68 -5.25 19.54
C GLN A 193 16.22 -4.84 19.24
N MET A 194 15.67 -5.11 18.08
CA MET A 194 14.24 -4.97 17.81
C MET A 194 13.50 -6.25 18.24
N LYS A 195 12.29 -6.08 18.78
CA LYS A 195 11.42 -7.22 19.15
C LYS A 195 10.75 -7.82 17.93
N GLU A 196 10.39 -6.98 16.99
CA GLU A 196 9.68 -7.35 15.79
C GLU A 196 10.66 -8.00 14.80
N PHE A 197 10.31 -9.22 14.37
CA PHE A 197 11.00 -9.92 13.29
C PHE A 197 10.55 -9.42 11.90
N SER A 198 9.26 -9.07 11.79
CA SER A 198 8.63 -8.52 10.59
C SER A 198 7.65 -7.41 10.98
N PHE A 199 7.34 -6.54 10.04
CA PHE A 199 6.43 -5.42 10.25
C PHE A 199 5.08 -5.76 9.62
N GLN A 200 4.02 -5.76 10.46
CA GLN A 200 2.68 -6.17 10.05
C GLN A 200 2.00 -5.09 9.23
N ALA A 201 1.52 -5.43 8.04
CA ALA A 201 0.69 -4.56 7.23
C ALA A 201 -0.72 -4.42 7.83
N ASP A 202 -1.38 -3.29 7.57
CA ASP A 202 -2.73 -3.04 8.08
C ASP A 202 -3.76 -3.95 7.40
N GLU A 203 -4.51 -4.71 8.21
CA GLU A 203 -5.52 -5.67 7.73
C GLU A 203 -6.69 -4.98 7.03
N GLY A 204 -7.07 -3.79 7.51
CA GLY A 204 -8.15 -3.02 6.91
C GLY A 204 -7.79 -2.52 5.51
N LEU A 205 -6.58 -1.96 5.34
CA LEU A 205 -6.04 -1.56 4.04
C LEU A 205 -5.94 -2.77 3.09
N ARG A 206 -5.41 -3.90 3.58
CA ARG A 206 -5.24 -5.11 2.79
C ARG A 206 -6.57 -5.67 2.28
N LYS A 207 -7.59 -5.76 3.16
CA LYS A 207 -8.92 -6.22 2.78
C LYS A 207 -9.54 -5.34 1.71
N ILE A 208 -9.44 -4.02 1.86
CA ILE A 208 -9.98 -3.08 0.87
C ILE A 208 -9.26 -3.23 -0.47
N ALA A 209 -7.91 -3.35 -0.44
CA ALA A 209 -7.12 -3.55 -1.64
C ALA A 209 -7.53 -4.84 -2.38
N ARG A 210 -7.74 -5.94 -1.66
CA ARG A 210 -8.24 -7.18 -2.23
C ARG A 210 -9.60 -6.98 -2.92
N ASP A 211 -10.60 -6.48 -2.17
CA ASP A 211 -11.96 -6.27 -2.68
C ASP A 211 -11.94 -5.44 -3.98
N VAL A 212 -11.09 -4.40 -4.01
CA VAL A 212 -10.96 -3.50 -5.17
C VAL A 212 -10.27 -4.20 -6.34
N CYS A 213 -9.18 -4.94 -6.11
CA CYS A 213 -8.50 -5.68 -7.17
C CYS A 213 -9.43 -6.70 -7.83
N GLU A 214 -10.18 -7.47 -7.04
CA GLU A 214 -11.13 -8.47 -7.53
C GLU A 214 -12.31 -7.85 -8.30
N GLU A 215 -12.73 -6.64 -7.91
CA GLU A 215 -13.83 -5.94 -8.60
C GLU A 215 -13.36 -5.29 -9.92
N VAL A 216 -12.15 -4.70 -9.94
CA VAL A 216 -11.62 -3.95 -11.09
C VAL A 216 -11.02 -4.87 -12.15
N ASN A 217 -10.31 -5.91 -11.73
CA ASN A 217 -9.62 -6.85 -12.61
C ASN A 217 -9.89 -8.30 -12.20
N PRO A 218 -11.08 -8.83 -12.46
CA PRO A 218 -11.47 -10.18 -12.04
C PRO A 218 -10.65 -11.31 -12.69
N GLU A 219 -9.90 -11.02 -13.76
CA GLU A 219 -9.00 -11.97 -14.42
C GLU A 219 -7.62 -12.07 -13.75
N ILE A 220 -7.26 -11.13 -12.88
CA ILE A 220 -5.98 -11.11 -12.15
C ILE A 220 -6.17 -11.77 -10.79
N GLN A 221 -5.27 -12.70 -10.44
CA GLN A 221 -5.29 -13.31 -9.13
C GLN A 221 -4.64 -12.39 -8.08
N VAL A 222 -5.25 -12.35 -6.89
CA VAL A 222 -4.77 -11.56 -5.76
C VAL A 222 -4.37 -12.49 -4.63
N PHE A 223 -3.11 -12.43 -4.26
CA PHE A 223 -2.52 -13.21 -3.17
C PHE A 223 -2.23 -12.30 -1.97
N GLU A 224 -2.40 -12.85 -0.78
CA GLU A 224 -1.93 -12.21 0.45
C GLU A 224 -0.77 -13.00 1.01
N GLY A 225 0.36 -12.35 1.25
CA GLY A 225 1.55 -13.04 1.73
C GLY A 225 2.65 -12.09 2.19
N ARG A 226 3.68 -12.69 2.78
CA ARG A 226 4.89 -11.98 3.17
C ARG A 226 5.63 -11.44 1.95
N ILE A 227 6.11 -10.20 2.04
CA ILE A 227 7.01 -9.62 1.05
C ILE A 227 8.38 -9.43 1.70
N ALA A 228 9.43 -9.93 1.03
CA ALA A 228 10.80 -9.83 1.48
C ALA A 228 11.53 -8.73 0.72
N SER A 229 12.24 -7.84 1.44
CA SER A 229 12.98 -6.74 0.83
C SER A 229 14.48 -6.87 1.07
N GLY A 230 15.28 -6.46 0.08
CA GLY A 230 16.73 -6.35 0.20
C GLY A 230 17.30 -5.42 -0.85
N ASP A 231 18.49 -4.85 -0.62
CA ASP A 231 19.17 -4.02 -1.63
C ASP A 231 19.84 -4.90 -2.71
N GLN A 232 19.01 -5.78 -3.31
CA GLN A 232 19.45 -6.75 -4.31
C GLN A 232 18.31 -7.06 -5.29
N PHE A 233 18.59 -6.94 -6.60
CA PHE A 233 17.73 -7.53 -7.63
C PHE A 233 17.94 -9.04 -7.65
N VAL A 234 16.94 -9.79 -7.21
CA VAL A 234 17.02 -11.26 -7.14
C VAL A 234 16.72 -11.87 -8.51
N CYS A 235 17.76 -12.42 -9.14
CA CYS A 235 17.70 -13.06 -10.46
C CYS A 235 18.49 -14.39 -10.51
N ASP A 236 18.74 -14.99 -9.37
CA ASP A 236 19.44 -16.27 -9.21
C ASP A 236 18.57 -17.27 -8.43
N GLN A 237 18.42 -18.48 -8.98
CA GLN A 237 17.57 -19.52 -8.38
C GLN A 237 18.01 -19.91 -6.97
N GLY A 238 19.32 -19.96 -6.71
CA GLY A 238 19.84 -20.31 -5.40
C GLY A 238 19.52 -19.25 -4.34
N VAL A 239 19.58 -17.97 -4.72
CA VAL A 239 19.17 -16.86 -3.85
C VAL A 239 17.67 -16.92 -3.59
N LYS A 240 16.85 -17.11 -4.63
CA LYS A 240 15.42 -17.33 -4.51
C LYS A 240 15.08 -18.45 -3.53
N ASP A 241 15.65 -19.64 -3.73
CA ASP A 241 15.40 -20.83 -2.90
C ASP A 241 15.77 -20.59 -1.43
N ASN A 242 16.86 -19.87 -1.18
CA ASN A 242 17.25 -19.49 0.17
C ASN A 242 16.26 -18.53 0.82
N ILE A 243 15.78 -17.53 0.10
CA ILE A 243 14.76 -16.60 0.63
C ILE A 243 13.45 -17.33 0.95
N VAL A 244 13.00 -18.19 0.04
CA VAL A 244 11.80 -19.01 0.25
C VAL A 244 11.95 -19.88 1.49
N LYS A 245 13.07 -20.60 1.60
CA LYS A 245 13.36 -21.50 2.71
C LYS A 245 13.39 -20.80 4.07
N GLU A 246 14.06 -19.66 4.13
CA GLU A 246 14.27 -18.93 5.39
C GLU A 246 13.02 -18.13 5.83
N PHE A 247 12.27 -17.59 4.88
CA PHE A 247 11.25 -16.58 5.18
C PHE A 247 9.85 -16.95 4.74
N SER A 248 9.66 -17.97 3.89
CA SER A 248 8.36 -18.35 3.31
C SER A 248 7.66 -17.15 2.64
N ALA A 249 8.43 -16.27 2.00
CA ALA A 249 7.90 -15.07 1.37
C ALA A 249 7.27 -15.39 0.00
N TYR A 250 6.29 -14.58 -0.42
CA TYR A 250 5.56 -14.71 -1.68
C TYR A 250 6.17 -13.86 -2.79
N ALA A 251 6.75 -12.73 -2.44
CA ALA A 251 7.39 -11.83 -3.38
C ALA A 251 8.67 -11.23 -2.79
N VAL A 252 9.58 -10.80 -3.66
CA VAL A 252 10.82 -10.10 -3.30
C VAL A 252 10.95 -8.81 -4.10
N GLU A 253 11.37 -7.74 -3.41
CA GLU A 253 11.57 -6.41 -3.96
C GLU A 253 12.61 -5.63 -3.11
N MET A 254 12.72 -4.31 -3.24
CA MET A 254 13.86 -3.59 -2.66
C MET A 254 13.48 -2.47 -1.66
N GLU A 255 12.20 -2.22 -1.35
CA GLU A 255 11.75 -1.04 -0.57
C GLU A 255 10.80 -1.37 0.59
N GLY A 256 9.87 -2.30 0.38
CA GLY A 256 8.69 -2.50 1.22
C GLY A 256 8.99 -2.70 2.71
N ALA A 257 10.06 -3.44 3.04
CA ALA A 257 10.44 -3.63 4.44
C ALA A 257 10.95 -2.34 5.09
N ALA A 258 11.65 -1.48 4.35
CA ALA A 258 12.11 -0.20 4.88
C ALA A 258 10.95 0.78 5.06
N ILE A 259 9.96 0.78 4.15
CA ILE A 259 8.72 1.54 4.29
C ILE A 259 7.94 1.03 5.51
N GLY A 260 7.72 -0.29 5.59
CA GLY A 260 6.98 -0.89 6.69
C GLY A 260 7.64 -0.67 8.05
N GLN A 261 8.98 -0.76 8.13
CA GLN A 261 9.74 -0.45 9.34
C GLN A 261 9.56 1.00 9.76
N ALA A 262 9.78 1.95 8.83
CA ALA A 262 9.64 3.37 9.14
C ALA A 262 8.20 3.74 9.51
N ALA A 263 7.20 3.20 8.81
CA ALA A 263 5.79 3.41 9.13
C ALA A 263 5.43 2.85 10.51
N ALA A 264 5.85 1.61 10.83
CA ALA A 264 5.60 0.97 12.12
C ALA A 264 6.24 1.74 13.28
N LEU A 265 7.47 2.22 13.12
CA LEU A 265 8.16 3.03 14.13
C LEU A 265 7.47 4.39 14.38
N ASN A 266 6.77 4.93 13.39
CA ASN A 266 5.97 6.14 13.49
C ASN A 266 4.50 5.87 13.88
N GLY A 267 4.09 4.61 14.07
CA GLY A 267 2.71 4.24 14.39
C GLY A 267 1.72 4.48 13.24
N ILE A 268 2.21 4.51 11.99
CA ILE A 268 1.43 4.76 10.79
C ILE A 268 1.06 3.42 10.13
N PRO A 269 -0.24 3.13 9.88
CA PRO A 269 -0.65 1.96 9.13
C PRO A 269 -0.10 1.99 7.69
N PHE A 270 0.30 0.83 7.18
CA PHE A 270 0.84 0.74 5.83
C PHE A 270 0.35 -0.51 5.09
N LEU A 271 0.46 -0.47 3.76
CA LEU A 271 0.26 -1.61 2.88
C LEU A 271 1.27 -1.56 1.73
N ILE A 272 1.88 -2.70 1.42
CA ILE A 272 2.72 -2.88 0.24
C ILE A 272 1.93 -3.69 -0.79
N ILE A 273 1.81 -3.16 -2.01
CA ILE A 273 1.10 -3.75 -3.14
C ILE A 273 2.12 -3.99 -4.24
N ARG A 274 2.19 -5.21 -4.76
CA ARG A 274 3.13 -5.57 -5.82
C ARG A 274 2.45 -6.30 -6.96
N ALA A 275 2.67 -5.85 -8.20
CA ALA A 275 2.42 -6.69 -9.36
C ALA A 275 3.66 -7.52 -9.67
N ILE A 276 3.46 -8.75 -10.00
CA ILE A 276 4.55 -9.66 -10.29
C ILE A 276 5.08 -9.40 -11.71
N SER A 277 6.34 -8.97 -11.80
CA SER A 277 7.03 -8.67 -13.06
C SER A 277 7.82 -9.85 -13.60
N ASP A 278 8.28 -10.73 -12.74
CA ASP A 278 9.16 -11.84 -13.04
C ASP A 278 9.10 -12.95 -11.98
N LYS A 279 9.83 -14.03 -12.21
CA LYS A 279 9.84 -15.17 -11.28
C LYS A 279 11.01 -15.16 -10.29
N ALA A 280 11.75 -14.06 -10.17
CA ALA A 280 12.91 -13.92 -9.28
C ALA A 280 13.96 -15.04 -9.46
N ASP A 281 14.09 -15.58 -10.66
CA ASP A 281 15.00 -16.67 -11.03
C ASP A 281 15.83 -16.29 -12.25
N ASN A 282 16.50 -17.27 -12.87
CA ASN A 282 17.37 -17.04 -14.02
C ASN A 282 16.65 -16.42 -15.24
N SER A 283 15.30 -16.42 -15.29
CA SER A 283 14.50 -15.78 -16.34
C SER A 283 14.25 -14.28 -16.06
N ALA A 284 14.40 -13.81 -14.84
CA ALA A 284 14.01 -12.48 -14.39
C ALA A 284 14.61 -11.35 -15.27
N ASN A 285 15.84 -11.48 -15.70
CA ASN A 285 16.50 -10.49 -16.55
C ASN A 285 15.83 -10.32 -17.95
N MET A 286 15.07 -11.31 -18.40
CA MET A 286 14.30 -11.27 -19.66
C MET A 286 12.85 -10.86 -19.41
N ASP A 287 12.26 -11.35 -18.33
CA ASP A 287 10.85 -11.15 -18.00
C ASP A 287 10.57 -9.71 -17.57
N TYR A 288 11.43 -9.12 -16.73
CA TYR A 288 11.29 -7.76 -16.22
C TYR A 288 11.14 -6.70 -17.34
N PRO A 289 12.05 -6.59 -18.33
CA PRO A 289 11.90 -5.59 -19.39
C PRO A 289 10.70 -5.83 -20.29
N ALA A 290 10.26 -7.10 -20.44
CA ALA A 290 9.09 -7.44 -21.22
C ALA A 290 7.80 -7.06 -20.51
N PHE A 291 7.76 -7.20 -19.18
CA PHE A 291 6.65 -6.77 -18.34
C PHE A 291 6.56 -5.25 -18.28
N GLU A 292 7.67 -4.56 -18.03
CA GLU A 292 7.73 -3.10 -17.96
C GLU A 292 7.10 -2.45 -19.21
N LYS A 293 7.41 -2.97 -20.42
CA LYS A 293 6.83 -2.49 -21.68
C LYS A 293 5.31 -2.72 -21.81
N LYS A 294 4.76 -3.69 -21.07
CA LYS A 294 3.32 -4.01 -21.11
C LYS A 294 2.54 -3.29 -20.00
N ALA A 295 3.22 -2.95 -18.91
CA ALA A 295 2.64 -2.31 -17.74
C ALA A 295 2.57 -0.77 -17.89
N ILE A 296 3.32 -0.21 -18.85
CA ILE A 296 3.33 1.21 -19.23
C ILE A 296 2.44 1.41 -20.45
#